data_8116e8bc54c9ed82d36971d13298aba4
#
_entry.id   8116e8bc54c9ed82d36971d13298aba4
#
_cell.length_a   1.000
_cell.length_b   1.000
_cell.length_c   1.000
_cell.angle_alpha   90.00
_cell.angle_beta   90.00
_cell.angle_gamma   90.00
#
_symmetry.space_group_name_H-M   'P 1'
#
loop_
_entity.id
_entity.type
_entity.pdbx_description
1 polymer ?
#
loop_
_entity_poly.entity_id
_entity_poly.type
_entity_poly.pdbx_seq_one_letter_code
_entity_poly.pdbx_strand_id
1 'polypeptide(L)'
;MKKSLCFFFLSCLIFPLFCEIITFKADSLTGTAGSTSDTTRMKGNAFVKTSSMEISAESIELSGDDYRFILADGNVTGKNLESKMEFTCGKMHYDRQTKIAYLEDAVHLVDTANEVTADAQIIDYNQNTEIAVMQIGITLKQKDNTCTAAYAVYRKNDKILEMSGNPKIIQGVDTFRAQEITLNLDSQEITLDGRVSGTVTDSKKEVEKPVAKDSEKKPDSKNAGEKSGDEKGPEEKADKNTDQADTGKPADKNAPPPEEKSGEKK
;
A
#
# COMPACT_ATOMS: atom_id res chain seq x y z
N MET A 1 50.71 -32.91 -51.96
CA MET A 1 49.22 -32.83 -51.95
C MET A 1 48.75 -33.11 -50.53
N LYS A 2 48.50 -32.03 -49.71
CA LYS A 2 48.03 -32.14 -48.31
C LYS A 2 46.51 -31.85 -48.35
N LYS A 3 45.72 -32.90 -48.03
CA LYS A 3 44.26 -32.77 -47.91
C LYS A 3 43.95 -32.23 -46.51
N SER A 4 43.51 -30.95 -46.42
CA SER A 4 42.97 -30.33 -45.20
C SER A 4 41.53 -30.80 -45.03
N LEU A 5 41.29 -31.60 -43.94
CA LEU A 5 39.97 -32.05 -43.54
C LEU A 5 39.39 -30.99 -42.59
N CYS A 6 38.53 -30.10 -43.08
CA CYS A 6 37.73 -29.18 -42.24
C CYS A 6 36.65 -29.96 -41.47
N PHE A 7 36.86 -30.18 -40.20
CA PHE A 7 35.89 -30.74 -39.27
C PHE A 7 34.94 -29.61 -38.81
N PHE A 8 33.78 -29.54 -39.47
CA PHE A 8 32.72 -28.59 -39.09
C PHE A 8 32.01 -29.13 -37.82
N PHE A 9 32.39 -28.59 -36.66
CA PHE A 9 31.75 -28.93 -35.38
C PHE A 9 30.40 -28.20 -35.32
N LEU A 10 29.32 -28.88 -35.75
CA LEU A 10 27.96 -28.43 -35.59
C LEU A 10 27.57 -28.56 -34.09
N SER A 11 27.85 -27.50 -33.32
CA SER A 11 27.42 -27.39 -31.90
C SER A 11 25.88 -27.21 -31.90
N CYS A 12 25.17 -28.30 -31.72
CA CYS A 12 23.74 -28.31 -31.48
C CYS A 12 23.50 -27.72 -30.09
N LEU A 13 23.18 -26.41 -30.02
CA LEU A 13 22.70 -25.74 -28.81
C LEU A 13 21.34 -26.35 -28.44
N ILE A 14 21.38 -27.35 -27.56
CA ILE A 14 20.19 -27.89 -26.91
C ILE A 14 19.77 -26.82 -25.90
N PHE A 15 18.84 -25.94 -26.28
CA PHE A 15 18.12 -25.11 -25.33
C PHE A 15 17.19 -26.05 -24.53
N PRO A 16 17.38 -26.16 -23.20
CA PRO A 16 16.40 -26.87 -22.40
C PRO A 16 15.07 -26.12 -22.51
N LEU A 17 14.06 -26.74 -23.09
CA LEU A 17 12.68 -26.29 -22.93
C LEU A 17 12.32 -26.47 -21.44
N PHE A 18 12.42 -25.40 -20.67
CA PHE A 18 11.88 -25.37 -19.33
C PHE A 18 10.35 -25.31 -19.47
N CYS A 19 9.70 -26.45 -19.43
CA CYS A 19 8.26 -26.53 -19.25
C CYS A 19 7.96 -26.20 -17.81
N GLU A 20 7.37 -25.03 -17.57
CA GLU A 20 6.92 -24.63 -16.22
C GLU A 20 5.65 -25.44 -15.86
N ILE A 21 5.67 -26.10 -14.69
CA ILE A 21 4.52 -26.85 -14.19
C ILE A 21 3.59 -25.92 -13.44
N ILE A 22 2.32 -25.88 -13.86
CA ILE A 22 1.24 -25.21 -13.14
C ILE A 22 0.43 -26.25 -12.39
N THR A 23 0.31 -26.10 -11.08
CA THR A 23 -0.54 -26.93 -10.24
C THR A 23 -1.75 -26.13 -9.80
N PHE A 24 -2.94 -26.72 -9.81
CA PHE A 24 -4.17 -26.05 -9.41
C PHE A 24 -5.11 -26.95 -8.61
N LYS A 25 -6.00 -26.32 -7.84
CA LYS A 25 -7.11 -26.93 -7.09
C LYS A 25 -8.31 -25.99 -7.13
N ALA A 26 -9.52 -26.54 -7.13
CA ALA A 26 -10.78 -25.79 -7.01
C ALA A 26 -11.92 -26.73 -6.70
N ASP A 27 -13.07 -26.20 -6.26
CA ASP A 27 -14.30 -26.97 -6.08
C ASP A 27 -14.94 -27.32 -7.44
N SER A 28 -14.80 -26.44 -8.43
CA SER A 28 -15.24 -26.68 -9.81
C SER A 28 -14.28 -26.11 -10.84
N LEU A 29 -14.16 -26.80 -11.96
CA LEU A 29 -13.31 -26.40 -13.07
C LEU A 29 -14.10 -26.50 -14.37
N THR A 30 -14.02 -25.48 -15.21
CA THR A 30 -14.58 -25.43 -16.57
C THR A 30 -13.49 -24.95 -17.51
N GLY A 31 -13.27 -25.66 -18.60
CA GLY A 31 -12.26 -25.29 -19.60
C GLY A 31 -12.37 -26.15 -20.84
N THR A 32 -11.71 -25.72 -21.90
CA THR A 32 -11.52 -26.46 -23.14
C THR A 32 -10.07 -26.92 -23.19
N ALA A 33 -9.84 -28.23 -23.17
CA ALA A 33 -8.51 -28.80 -23.29
C ALA A 33 -8.14 -28.98 -24.77
N GLY A 34 -6.95 -28.53 -25.18
CA GLY A 34 -6.32 -28.92 -26.44
C GLY A 34 -6.36 -27.91 -27.57
N SER A 35 -6.63 -26.62 -27.32
CA SER A 35 -6.48 -25.55 -28.32
C SER A 35 -5.57 -24.43 -27.85
N THR A 36 -4.91 -23.72 -28.78
CA THR A 36 -3.99 -22.61 -28.49
C THR A 36 -4.64 -21.39 -27.83
N SER A 37 -5.95 -21.40 -27.63
CA SER A 37 -6.73 -20.35 -26.94
C SER A 37 -7.45 -20.88 -25.70
N ASP A 38 -6.82 -21.77 -24.97
CA ASP A 38 -7.46 -22.44 -23.83
C ASP A 38 -7.69 -21.45 -22.69
N THR A 39 -8.95 -21.38 -22.28
CA THR A 39 -9.34 -20.71 -21.05
C THR A 39 -9.82 -21.75 -20.05
N THR A 40 -9.18 -21.77 -18.89
CA THR A 40 -9.59 -22.63 -17.78
C THR A 40 -10.06 -21.76 -16.62
N ARG A 41 -11.30 -21.94 -16.21
CA ARG A 41 -11.91 -21.25 -15.06
C ARG A 41 -12.10 -22.16 -13.89
N MET A 42 -11.61 -21.75 -12.76
CA MET A 42 -11.72 -22.40 -11.47
C MET A 42 -12.61 -21.58 -10.55
N LYS A 43 -13.51 -22.22 -9.82
CA LYS A 43 -14.41 -21.55 -8.86
C LYS A 43 -14.49 -22.34 -7.56
N GLY A 44 -14.57 -21.60 -6.45
CA GLY A 44 -14.62 -22.12 -5.11
C GLY A 44 -13.25 -22.62 -4.64
N ASN A 45 -12.70 -21.98 -3.60
CA ASN A 45 -11.40 -22.33 -3.03
C ASN A 45 -10.32 -22.53 -4.11
N ALA A 46 -10.34 -21.66 -5.14
CA ALA A 46 -9.43 -21.78 -6.26
C ALA A 46 -7.99 -21.49 -5.80
N PHE A 47 -7.06 -22.34 -6.22
CA PHE A 47 -5.65 -22.25 -5.91
C PHE A 47 -4.83 -22.59 -7.15
N VAL A 48 -3.81 -21.76 -7.42
CA VAL A 48 -2.83 -21.97 -8.49
C VAL A 48 -1.43 -21.80 -7.93
N LYS A 49 -0.55 -22.71 -8.28
CA LYS A 49 0.88 -22.64 -7.98
C LYS A 49 1.69 -22.74 -9.26
N THR A 50 2.59 -21.82 -9.47
CA THR A 50 3.63 -21.80 -10.50
C THR A 50 5.01 -22.00 -9.85
N SER A 51 6.08 -21.91 -10.63
CA SER A 51 7.46 -21.93 -10.09
C SER A 51 7.75 -20.73 -9.17
N SER A 52 7.14 -19.56 -9.45
CA SER A 52 7.47 -18.30 -8.76
C SER A 52 6.34 -17.76 -7.87
N MET A 53 5.10 -18.29 -7.98
CA MET A 53 3.95 -17.71 -7.29
C MET A 53 2.94 -18.75 -6.82
N GLU A 54 2.35 -18.53 -5.66
CA GLU A 54 1.14 -19.19 -5.16
C GLU A 54 0.02 -18.16 -5.08
N ILE A 55 -1.17 -18.53 -5.56
CA ILE A 55 -2.34 -17.65 -5.63
C ILE A 55 -3.56 -18.42 -5.15
N SER A 56 -4.35 -17.84 -4.25
CA SER A 56 -5.67 -18.34 -3.85
C SER A 56 -6.72 -17.25 -4.05
N ALA A 57 -7.93 -17.65 -4.47
CA ALA A 57 -9.04 -16.72 -4.69
C ALA A 57 -10.39 -17.48 -4.68
N GLU A 58 -11.50 -16.73 -4.72
CA GLU A 58 -12.83 -17.34 -4.96
C GLU A 58 -12.95 -17.87 -6.38
N SER A 59 -12.37 -17.15 -7.36
CA SER A 59 -12.26 -17.63 -8.74
C SER A 59 -10.91 -17.29 -9.34
N ILE A 60 -10.38 -18.20 -10.17
CA ILE A 60 -9.16 -18.01 -10.95
C ILE A 60 -9.42 -18.43 -12.40
N GLU A 61 -9.03 -17.58 -13.33
CA GLU A 61 -9.02 -17.87 -14.75
C GLU A 61 -7.59 -17.92 -15.28
N LEU A 62 -7.26 -19.00 -15.96
CA LEU A 62 -6.01 -19.16 -16.70
C LEU A 62 -6.33 -19.00 -18.19
N SER A 63 -5.62 -18.15 -18.92
CA SER A 63 -5.89 -17.87 -20.34
C SER A 63 -4.63 -17.48 -21.11
N GLY A 64 -4.79 -17.44 -22.43
CA GLY A 64 -3.71 -17.14 -23.38
C GLY A 64 -2.79 -18.34 -23.63
N ASP A 65 -1.87 -18.16 -24.59
CA ASP A 65 -0.91 -19.20 -24.97
C ASP A 65 -0.11 -19.66 -23.73
N ASP A 66 -0.04 -20.97 -23.53
CA ASP A 66 0.62 -21.61 -22.38
C ASP A 66 0.13 -21.09 -21.02
N TYR A 67 -1.15 -20.68 -20.92
CA TYR A 67 -1.72 -20.06 -19.73
C TYR A 67 -0.91 -18.85 -19.23
N ARG A 68 -0.58 -17.99 -20.17
CA ARG A 68 0.20 -16.77 -19.91
C ARG A 68 -0.43 -15.89 -18.85
N PHE A 69 -1.75 -15.72 -18.89
CA PHE A 69 -2.48 -14.83 -18.00
C PHE A 69 -3.17 -15.58 -16.88
N ILE A 70 -3.03 -15.08 -15.66
CA ILE A 70 -3.76 -15.52 -14.48
C ILE A 70 -4.59 -14.33 -13.99
N LEU A 71 -5.93 -14.48 -14.02
CA LEU A 71 -6.85 -13.54 -13.41
C LEU A 71 -7.44 -14.18 -12.17
N ALA A 72 -7.35 -13.50 -11.02
CA ALA A 72 -7.93 -13.93 -9.77
C ALA A 72 -8.92 -12.87 -9.25
N ASP A 73 -10.06 -13.30 -8.76
CA ASP A 73 -11.13 -12.43 -8.27
C ASP A 73 -11.73 -13.01 -6.98
N GLY A 74 -11.97 -12.12 -6.02
CA GLY A 74 -12.57 -12.41 -4.73
C GLY A 74 -11.58 -12.95 -3.70
N ASN A 75 -11.33 -12.16 -2.63
CA ASN A 75 -10.46 -12.53 -1.52
C ASN A 75 -9.10 -13.11 -1.97
N VAL A 76 -8.46 -12.43 -2.91
CA VAL A 76 -7.19 -12.88 -3.49
C VAL A 76 -6.09 -12.82 -2.44
N THR A 77 -5.35 -13.91 -2.31
CA THR A 77 -4.09 -13.96 -1.56
C THR A 77 -3.00 -14.49 -2.48
N GLY A 78 -1.83 -13.86 -2.45
CA GLY A 78 -0.71 -14.27 -3.28
C GLY A 78 0.59 -14.25 -2.51
N LYS A 79 1.50 -15.14 -2.93
CA LYS A 79 2.84 -15.25 -2.39
C LYS A 79 3.85 -15.41 -3.52
N ASN A 80 4.78 -14.47 -3.62
CA ASN A 80 5.95 -14.63 -4.48
C ASN A 80 7.00 -15.47 -3.75
N LEU A 81 7.34 -16.61 -4.30
CA LEU A 81 8.24 -17.59 -3.69
C LEU A 81 9.71 -17.17 -3.77
N GLU A 82 10.06 -16.33 -4.76
CA GLU A 82 11.42 -15.85 -4.99
C GLU A 82 11.73 -14.61 -4.16
N SER A 83 10.87 -13.60 -4.23
CA SER A 83 11.11 -12.29 -3.60
C SER A 83 10.64 -12.20 -2.15
N LYS A 84 9.94 -13.23 -1.64
CA LYS A 84 9.35 -13.25 -0.29
C LYS A 84 8.37 -12.11 -0.05
N MET A 85 7.64 -11.72 -1.09
CA MET A 85 6.54 -10.79 -1.01
C MET A 85 5.22 -11.55 -0.93
N GLU A 86 4.34 -11.10 -0.04
CA GLU A 86 2.99 -11.61 0.13
C GLU A 86 2.01 -10.47 -0.08
N PHE A 87 0.81 -10.78 -0.60
CA PHE A 87 -0.21 -9.76 -0.78
C PHE A 87 -1.61 -10.32 -0.60
N THR A 88 -2.54 -9.43 -0.28
CA THR A 88 -3.98 -9.65 -0.36
C THR A 88 -4.64 -8.53 -1.14
N CYS A 89 -5.69 -8.82 -1.91
CA CYS A 89 -6.43 -7.82 -2.68
C CYS A 89 -7.81 -8.35 -3.09
N GLY A 90 -8.63 -7.51 -3.70
CA GLY A 90 -9.90 -7.95 -4.29
C GLY A 90 -9.70 -8.66 -5.61
N LYS A 91 -8.79 -8.15 -6.45
CA LYS A 91 -8.52 -8.68 -7.80
C LYS A 91 -7.04 -8.64 -8.14
N MET A 92 -6.63 -9.61 -8.97
CA MET A 92 -5.28 -9.67 -9.50
C MET A 92 -5.29 -10.07 -10.97
N HIS A 93 -4.45 -9.41 -11.76
CA HIS A 93 -4.08 -9.80 -13.10
C HIS A 93 -2.57 -10.02 -13.15
N TYR A 94 -2.12 -11.22 -13.48
CA TYR A 94 -0.71 -11.58 -13.57
C TYR A 94 -0.35 -12.08 -14.96
N ASP A 95 0.65 -11.45 -15.58
CA ASP A 95 1.24 -11.91 -16.84
C ASP A 95 2.52 -12.70 -16.51
N ARG A 96 2.48 -14.00 -16.69
CA ARG A 96 3.59 -14.91 -16.41
C ARG A 96 4.81 -14.68 -17.32
N GLN A 97 4.60 -14.15 -18.53
CA GLN A 97 5.67 -13.89 -19.48
C GLN A 97 6.46 -12.63 -19.09
N THR A 98 5.77 -11.53 -18.76
CA THR A 98 6.40 -10.27 -18.35
C THR A 98 6.73 -10.24 -16.86
N LYS A 99 6.18 -11.17 -16.07
CA LYS A 99 6.31 -11.23 -14.61
C LYS A 99 5.75 -9.98 -13.91
N ILE A 100 4.69 -9.39 -14.46
CA ILE A 100 4.01 -8.22 -13.90
C ILE A 100 2.70 -8.68 -13.26
N ALA A 101 2.52 -8.32 -11.98
CA ALA A 101 1.27 -8.48 -11.25
C ALA A 101 0.61 -7.11 -11.07
N TYR A 102 -0.63 -6.97 -11.52
CA TYR A 102 -1.49 -5.83 -11.29
C TYR A 102 -2.54 -6.20 -10.23
N LEU A 103 -2.51 -5.52 -9.10
CA LEU A 103 -3.34 -5.79 -7.93
C LEU A 103 -4.29 -4.62 -7.72
N GLU A 104 -5.57 -4.92 -7.48
CA GLU A 104 -6.63 -3.94 -7.28
C GLU A 104 -7.51 -4.28 -6.07
N ASP A 105 -8.24 -3.28 -5.61
CA ASP A 105 -9.24 -3.35 -4.55
C ASP A 105 -8.62 -3.68 -3.17
N ALA A 106 -8.26 -2.62 -2.44
CA ALA A 106 -7.73 -2.70 -1.08
C ALA A 106 -6.51 -3.64 -0.96
N VAL A 107 -5.47 -3.32 -1.71
CA VAL A 107 -4.24 -4.11 -1.73
C VAL A 107 -3.47 -3.92 -0.42
N HIS A 108 -3.12 -5.03 0.22
CA HIS A 108 -2.17 -5.10 1.33
C HIS A 108 -0.97 -5.92 0.88
N LEU A 109 0.22 -5.34 0.89
CA LEU A 109 1.46 -5.95 0.46
C LEU A 109 2.45 -6.02 1.63
N VAL A 110 3.11 -7.17 1.78
CA VAL A 110 4.12 -7.42 2.80
C VAL A 110 5.41 -7.88 2.15
N ASP A 111 6.49 -7.14 2.33
CA ASP A 111 7.85 -7.55 2.03
C ASP A 111 8.54 -8.00 3.31
N THR A 112 8.59 -9.30 3.54
CA THR A 112 9.17 -9.86 4.77
C THR A 112 10.70 -9.74 4.82
N ALA A 113 11.36 -9.55 3.66
CA ALA A 113 12.81 -9.42 3.60
C ALA A 113 13.29 -8.03 4.08
N ASN A 114 12.49 -6.98 3.83
CA ASN A 114 12.82 -5.59 4.18
C ASN A 114 11.94 -5.03 5.31
N GLU A 115 11.08 -5.87 5.92
CA GLU A 115 10.15 -5.48 6.99
C GLU A 115 9.23 -4.32 6.57
N VAL A 116 8.79 -4.33 5.29
CA VAL A 116 7.90 -3.31 4.72
C VAL A 116 6.49 -3.85 4.63
N THR A 117 5.51 -3.04 5.06
CA THR A 117 4.10 -3.26 4.76
C THR A 117 3.55 -2.06 4.00
N ALA A 118 2.71 -2.30 3.00
CA ALA A 118 2.09 -1.24 2.21
C ALA A 118 0.63 -1.53 1.94
N ASP A 119 -0.22 -0.53 2.15
CA ASP A 119 -1.62 -0.51 1.77
C ASP A 119 -1.82 0.48 0.62
N ALA A 120 -2.61 0.14 -0.39
CA ALA A 120 -2.97 1.01 -1.51
C ALA A 120 -4.25 0.50 -2.20
N GLN A 121 -4.86 1.31 -3.07
CA GLN A 121 -5.96 0.81 -3.91
C GLN A 121 -5.45 -0.01 -5.10
N ILE A 122 -4.29 0.36 -5.63
CA ILE A 122 -3.69 -0.27 -6.80
C ILE A 122 -2.20 -0.45 -6.54
N ILE A 123 -1.66 -1.62 -6.88
CA ILE A 123 -0.22 -1.89 -6.92
C ILE A 123 0.14 -2.64 -8.20
N ASP A 124 1.04 -2.05 -9.01
CA ASP A 124 1.73 -2.73 -10.09
C ASP A 124 3.08 -3.24 -9.59
N TYR A 125 3.28 -4.54 -9.58
CA TYR A 125 4.54 -5.15 -9.15
C TYR A 125 5.22 -5.92 -10.28
N ASN A 126 6.44 -5.51 -10.62
CA ASN A 126 7.28 -6.18 -11.60
C ASN A 126 8.32 -7.05 -10.88
N GLN A 127 8.18 -8.37 -10.97
CA GLN A 127 9.07 -9.33 -10.30
C GLN A 127 10.50 -9.33 -10.86
N ASN A 128 10.70 -9.00 -12.15
CA ASN A 128 12.04 -9.00 -12.76
C ASN A 128 12.88 -7.81 -12.26
N THR A 129 12.25 -6.66 -12.04
CA THR A 129 12.93 -5.45 -11.57
C THR A 129 12.80 -5.25 -10.06
N GLU A 130 11.90 -6.00 -9.42
CA GLU A 130 11.51 -5.85 -8.01
C GLU A 130 11.06 -4.43 -7.67
N ILE A 131 10.29 -3.83 -8.58
CA ILE A 131 9.71 -2.49 -8.41
C ILE A 131 8.20 -2.64 -8.23
N ALA A 132 7.68 -2.00 -7.16
CA ALA A 132 6.25 -1.83 -6.93
C ALA A 132 5.86 -0.36 -7.12
N VAL A 133 4.91 -0.10 -8.02
CA VAL A 133 4.27 1.21 -8.21
C VAL A 133 2.93 1.19 -7.52
N MET A 134 2.74 2.07 -6.55
CA MET A 134 1.54 2.14 -5.71
C MET A 134 0.76 3.41 -6.02
N GLN A 135 -0.57 3.29 -6.02
CA GLN A 135 -1.45 4.40 -6.36
C GLN A 135 -2.67 4.43 -5.43
N ILE A 136 -3.08 5.64 -5.07
CA ILE A 136 -4.29 5.98 -4.34
C ILE A 136 -4.30 5.45 -2.89
N GLY A 137 -4.30 6.39 -1.94
CA GLY A 137 -4.47 6.08 -0.52
C GLY A 137 -3.33 5.28 0.09
N ILE A 138 -2.10 5.54 -0.35
CA ILE A 138 -0.95 4.77 0.07
C ILE A 138 -0.63 5.02 1.54
N THR A 139 -0.42 3.93 2.27
CA THR A 139 0.20 3.92 3.60
C THR A 139 1.28 2.84 3.60
N LEU A 140 2.54 3.24 3.73
CA LEU A 140 3.67 2.31 3.86
C LEU A 140 4.29 2.46 5.23
N LYS A 141 4.58 1.33 5.87
CA LYS A 141 5.24 1.28 7.18
C LYS A 141 6.52 0.45 7.10
N GLN A 142 7.56 0.97 7.74
CA GLN A 142 8.82 0.26 7.91
C GLN A 142 9.56 0.82 9.12
N LYS A 143 9.89 -0.02 10.09
CA LYS A 143 10.46 0.42 11.39
C LYS A 143 9.56 1.50 12.03
N ASP A 144 10.13 2.66 12.39
CA ASP A 144 9.43 3.80 12.99
C ASP A 144 8.82 4.76 11.96
N ASN A 145 8.96 4.44 10.66
CA ASN A 145 8.42 5.27 9.60
C ASN A 145 6.99 4.87 9.24
N THR A 146 6.12 5.87 9.13
CA THR A 146 4.82 5.77 8.48
C THR A 146 4.75 6.80 7.37
N CYS A 147 4.68 6.30 6.14
CA CYS A 147 4.69 7.07 4.92
C CYS A 147 3.30 7.10 4.31
N THR A 148 2.79 8.25 3.89
CA THR A 148 1.52 8.38 3.17
C THR A 148 1.69 9.22 1.93
N ALA A 149 1.03 8.85 0.82
CA ALA A 149 1.10 9.57 -0.46
C ALA A 149 -0.09 9.21 -1.36
N ALA A 150 -0.24 9.90 -2.49
CA ALA A 150 -1.16 9.49 -3.54
C ALA A 150 -0.47 8.60 -4.60
N TYR A 151 0.84 8.73 -4.75
CA TYR A 151 1.66 7.94 -5.66
C TYR A 151 3.00 7.60 -4.99
N ALA A 152 3.45 6.36 -5.14
CA ALA A 152 4.75 5.94 -4.64
C ALA A 152 5.39 4.86 -5.54
N VAL A 153 6.71 4.87 -5.60
CA VAL A 153 7.53 3.85 -6.24
C VAL A 153 8.45 3.24 -5.19
N TYR A 154 8.27 1.97 -4.91
CA TYR A 154 9.13 1.19 -4.03
C TYR A 154 10.08 0.34 -4.86
N ARG A 155 11.38 0.65 -4.79
CA ARG A 155 12.48 -0.10 -5.39
C ARG A 155 13.07 -1.03 -4.34
N LYS A 156 12.61 -2.27 -4.33
CA LYS A 156 12.93 -3.23 -3.27
C LYS A 156 14.43 -3.51 -3.17
N ASN A 157 15.11 -3.75 -4.31
CA ASN A 157 16.54 -4.03 -4.35
C ASN A 157 17.39 -2.86 -3.87
N ASP A 158 16.99 -1.64 -4.22
CA ASP A 158 17.69 -0.40 -3.86
C ASP A 158 17.31 0.07 -2.45
N LYS A 159 16.23 -0.51 -1.89
CA LYS A 159 15.62 -0.08 -0.62
C LYS A 159 15.23 1.40 -0.61
N ILE A 160 14.75 1.89 -1.76
CA ILE A 160 14.34 3.28 -1.96
C ILE A 160 12.82 3.35 -2.11
N LEU A 161 12.22 4.30 -1.40
CA LEU A 161 10.82 4.71 -1.56
C LEU A 161 10.76 6.14 -2.04
N GLU A 162 10.23 6.36 -3.24
CA GLU A 162 9.97 7.67 -3.83
C GLU A 162 8.48 7.97 -3.74
N MET A 163 8.09 9.13 -3.24
CA MET A 163 6.69 9.49 -2.99
C MET A 163 6.34 10.86 -3.53
N SER A 164 5.15 10.99 -4.10
CA SER A 164 4.56 12.24 -4.57
C SER A 164 3.05 12.31 -4.35
N GLY A 165 2.43 13.44 -4.70
CA GLY A 165 1.00 13.62 -4.46
C GLY A 165 0.68 13.84 -2.98
N ASN A 166 1.22 14.93 -2.42
CA ASN A 166 1.09 15.33 -1.01
C ASN A 166 1.70 14.32 -0.02
N PRO A 167 2.97 13.92 -0.25
CA PRO A 167 3.61 12.95 0.61
C PRO A 167 3.83 13.48 2.02
N LYS A 168 3.77 12.55 2.98
CA LYS A 168 4.07 12.79 4.39
C LYS A 168 4.81 11.59 4.96
N ILE A 169 5.86 11.84 5.73
CA ILE A 169 6.52 10.85 6.59
C ILE A 169 6.32 11.26 8.05
N ILE A 170 5.97 10.29 8.87
CA ILE A 170 6.07 10.35 10.32
C ILE A 170 7.18 9.38 10.71
N GLN A 171 8.24 9.89 11.36
CA GLN A 171 9.36 9.11 11.87
C GLN A 171 9.41 9.28 13.39
N GLY A 172 8.94 8.26 14.11
CA GLY A 172 8.73 8.38 15.55
C GLY A 172 7.72 9.49 15.88
N VAL A 173 8.19 10.60 16.43
CA VAL A 173 7.40 11.80 16.77
C VAL A 173 7.53 12.93 15.75
N ASP A 174 8.48 12.82 14.84
CA ASP A 174 8.79 13.83 13.84
C ASP A 174 7.91 13.69 12.60
N THR A 175 7.58 14.81 11.97
CA THR A 175 6.72 14.81 10.78
C THR A 175 7.38 15.65 9.68
N PHE A 176 7.38 15.11 8.45
CA PHE A 176 7.94 15.75 7.27
C PHE A 176 6.93 15.75 6.13
N ARG A 177 6.88 16.86 5.39
CA ARG A 177 6.06 17.05 4.19
C ARG A 177 6.85 17.81 3.13
N ALA A 178 6.62 17.47 1.85
CA ALA A 178 7.23 18.14 0.70
C ALA A 178 6.34 17.96 -0.54
N GLN A 179 6.79 18.35 -1.71
CA GLN A 179 6.16 17.98 -2.98
C GLN A 179 6.56 16.57 -3.38
N GLU A 180 7.83 16.24 -3.16
CA GLU A 180 8.41 14.91 -3.36
C GLU A 180 9.23 14.54 -2.14
N ILE A 181 9.19 13.27 -1.77
CA ILE A 181 9.95 12.70 -0.65
C ILE A 181 10.59 11.41 -1.11
N THR A 182 11.89 11.28 -0.89
CA THR A 182 12.64 10.04 -1.06
C THR A 182 13.11 9.56 0.30
N LEU A 183 12.80 8.31 0.63
CA LEU A 183 13.26 7.63 1.85
C LEU A 183 14.14 6.45 1.47
N ASN A 184 15.38 6.45 1.99
CA ASN A 184 16.21 5.25 1.98
C ASN A 184 15.84 4.38 3.18
N LEU A 185 15.27 3.21 2.92
CA LEU A 185 14.76 2.29 3.95
C LEU A 185 15.87 1.60 4.75
N ASP A 186 17.10 1.61 4.27
CA ASP A 186 18.26 1.02 4.93
C ASP A 186 18.93 2.03 5.88
N SER A 187 19.38 3.17 5.33
CA SER A 187 20.04 4.24 6.09
C SER A 187 19.07 5.12 6.88
N GLN A 188 17.75 5.06 6.58
CA GLN A 188 16.71 5.93 7.14
C GLN A 188 16.88 7.41 6.77
N GLU A 189 17.66 7.70 5.74
CA GLU A 189 17.85 9.05 5.20
C GLU A 189 16.62 9.51 4.43
N ILE A 190 16.15 10.73 4.74
CA ILE A 190 14.98 11.35 4.11
C ILE A 190 15.47 12.54 3.28
N THR A 191 15.17 12.54 2.00
CA THR A 191 15.36 13.69 1.10
C THR A 191 14.00 14.32 0.81
N LEU A 192 13.90 15.63 0.99
CA LEU A 192 12.67 16.41 0.82
C LEU A 192 12.88 17.42 -0.30
N ASP A 193 12.01 17.44 -1.31
CA ASP A 193 12.06 18.43 -2.40
C ASP A 193 10.70 19.13 -2.59
N GLY A 194 10.78 20.44 -2.79
CA GLY A 194 9.65 21.35 -3.04
C GLY A 194 8.71 21.55 -1.84
N ARG A 195 8.53 22.82 -1.43
CA ARG A 195 7.62 23.26 -0.34
C ARG A 195 7.78 22.46 0.95
N VAL A 196 9.01 22.31 1.39
CA VAL A 196 9.35 21.52 2.58
C VAL A 196 8.79 22.14 3.85
N SER A 197 8.16 21.33 4.68
CA SER A 197 7.70 21.67 6.03
C SER A 197 7.81 20.46 6.94
N GLY A 198 8.01 20.68 8.24
CA GLY A 198 8.11 19.60 9.18
C GLY A 198 8.08 20.08 10.63
N THR A 199 7.96 19.11 11.53
CA THR A 199 8.10 19.31 12.98
C THR A 199 9.12 18.28 13.46
N VAL A 200 10.14 18.77 14.18
CA VAL A 200 11.17 17.93 14.81
C VAL A 200 11.11 18.18 16.31
N THR A 201 11.02 17.12 17.09
CA THR A 201 10.92 17.17 18.55
C THR A 201 12.31 17.01 19.15
N ASP A 202 12.75 18.01 19.91
CA ASP A 202 14.02 17.96 20.64
C ASP A 202 13.85 17.10 21.89
N SER A 203 14.32 15.85 21.83
CA SER A 203 14.26 14.86 22.93
C SER A 203 15.21 15.20 24.09
N LYS A 204 15.99 16.29 24.05
CA LYS A 204 17.00 16.62 25.07
C LYS A 204 16.47 17.44 26.27
N LYS A 205 15.17 17.73 26.34
CA LYS A 205 14.59 18.55 27.43
C LYS A 205 13.80 17.80 28.48
N GLU A 206 13.89 16.48 28.57
CA GLU A 206 13.28 15.74 29.68
C GLU A 206 14.35 15.11 30.60
N VAL A 207 15.26 15.97 31.08
CA VAL A 207 16.12 15.60 32.23
C VAL A 207 16.14 16.76 33.21
N GLU A 208 15.67 16.44 34.42
CA GLU A 208 15.79 17.18 35.70
C GLU A 208 14.68 18.18 36.05
N LYS A 209 13.59 17.63 36.57
CA LYS A 209 12.97 18.30 37.72
C LYS A 209 13.93 18.14 38.93
N PRO A 210 14.40 19.24 39.54
CA PRO A 210 15.15 19.11 40.78
C PRO A 210 14.24 18.52 41.87
N VAL A 211 14.63 17.39 42.41
CA VAL A 211 14.05 16.86 43.63
C VAL A 211 14.35 17.87 44.72
N ALA A 212 13.34 18.60 45.16
CA ALA A 212 13.42 19.41 46.36
C ALA A 212 13.71 18.49 47.54
N LYS A 213 14.92 18.61 48.12
CA LYS A 213 15.27 18.00 49.39
C LYS A 213 14.43 18.66 50.48
N ASP A 214 13.56 17.87 51.02
CA ASP A 214 12.89 18.12 52.28
C ASP A 214 13.93 18.25 53.40
N SER A 215 14.01 19.42 54.00
CA SER A 215 14.72 19.61 55.29
C SER A 215 13.72 20.07 56.34
N GLU A 216 13.40 19.12 57.19
CA GLU A 216 12.72 19.34 58.48
C GLU A 216 13.31 20.49 59.27
N LYS A 217 12.45 21.38 59.74
CA LYS A 217 12.58 22.00 61.06
C LYS A 217 11.24 22.52 61.60
N LYS A 218 10.74 21.91 62.60
CA LYS A 218 9.70 22.34 63.54
C LYS A 218 10.39 22.96 64.78
N PRO A 219 9.72 23.59 65.74
CA PRO A 219 8.53 24.46 65.76
C PRO A 219 8.78 25.78 66.57
N ASP A 220 7.87 26.73 66.57
CA ASP A 220 7.24 27.31 67.73
C ASP A 220 6.39 28.56 67.45
N SER A 221 5.13 28.45 67.82
CA SER A 221 4.38 29.21 68.84
C SER A 221 3.97 30.66 68.53
N LYS A 222 2.64 30.83 68.62
CA LYS A 222 1.82 31.94 69.17
C LYS A 222 1.48 33.15 68.31
N ASN A 223 0.26 33.31 68.02
CA ASN A 223 -0.86 33.96 68.75
C ASN A 223 -1.61 35.01 67.86
N ALA A 224 -2.91 34.80 67.79
CA ALA A 224 -4.03 35.72 67.93
C ALA A 224 -4.28 36.87 66.95
N GLY A 225 -5.54 36.91 66.54
CA GLY A 225 -6.29 38.12 66.21
C GLY A 225 -6.98 38.02 64.85
N GLU A 226 -8.13 37.50 64.75
CA GLU A 226 -9.48 38.03 64.93
C GLU A 226 -9.96 39.01 63.85
N LYS A 227 -11.12 38.63 63.30
CA LYS A 227 -12.24 39.39 62.69
C LYS A 227 -12.26 39.60 61.16
N SER A 228 -13.18 38.98 60.52
CA SER A 228 -14.61 39.33 60.38
C SER A 228 -14.92 40.09 59.10
N GLY A 229 -15.94 39.64 58.42
CA GLY A 229 -16.78 40.41 57.46
C GLY A 229 -16.93 39.69 56.12
N ASP A 230 -17.90 38.82 55.98
CA ASP A 230 -19.25 39.01 55.40
C ASP A 230 -19.28 39.58 54.01
N GLU A 231 -19.85 38.88 53.17
CA GLU A 231 -21.18 38.78 52.60
C GLU A 231 -21.25 38.85 51.09
N LYS A 232 -22.07 37.93 50.57
CA LYS A 232 -22.97 37.99 49.43
C LYS A 232 -22.49 37.84 48.02
N GLY A 233 -22.90 36.67 47.48
CA GLY A 233 -23.44 36.67 46.12
C GLY A 233 -24.82 37.34 46.04
N PRO A 234 -25.54 37.42 44.98
CA PRO A 234 -26.00 36.31 44.12
C PRO A 234 -26.30 36.67 42.66
N GLU A 235 -26.69 35.61 41.91
CA GLU A 235 -27.76 35.57 40.89
C GLU A 235 -27.53 36.26 39.53
N GLU A 236 -27.54 35.44 38.51
CA GLU A 236 -28.62 35.11 37.57
C GLU A 236 -29.05 36.24 36.62
N LYS A 237 -28.95 36.00 35.33
CA LYS A 237 -30.05 36.03 34.35
C LYS A 237 -29.67 35.56 32.94
N ALA A 238 -30.46 34.57 32.52
CA ALA A 238 -30.71 34.19 31.16
C ALA A 238 -31.35 35.33 30.38
N ASP A 239 -31.08 35.39 29.06
CA ASP A 239 -32.10 35.82 28.13
C ASP A 239 -32.03 35.12 26.79
N LYS A 240 -33.20 34.67 26.38
CA LYS A 240 -33.59 34.04 25.12
C LYS A 240 -33.78 35.09 24.04
N ASN A 241 -33.52 34.73 22.79
CA ASN A 241 -34.41 35.01 21.63
C ASN A 241 -33.85 34.24 20.41
N THR A 242 -34.45 33.24 19.90
CA THR A 242 -35.66 33.03 19.04
C THR A 242 -35.62 33.69 17.68
N ASP A 243 -35.75 32.78 16.67
CA ASP A 243 -36.33 32.90 15.33
C ASP A 243 -35.37 33.32 14.20
N GLN A 244 -35.28 32.65 13.06
CA GLN A 244 -36.31 32.10 12.17
C GLN A 244 -35.71 31.21 11.09
N ALA A 245 -36.48 30.25 10.65
CA ALA A 245 -36.29 29.32 9.57
C ALA A 245 -36.20 30.01 8.20
N ASP A 246 -35.38 29.46 7.30
CA ASP A 246 -35.70 29.47 5.87
C ASP A 246 -35.39 28.14 5.22
N THR A 247 -36.39 27.64 4.56
CA THR A 247 -36.50 26.37 3.87
C THR A 247 -36.01 26.51 2.44
N GLY A 248 -34.95 25.78 2.08
CA GLY A 248 -34.46 25.64 0.71
C GLY A 248 -34.32 24.18 0.30
N LYS A 249 -35.29 23.67 -0.40
CA LYS A 249 -35.47 22.35 -1.01
C LYS A 249 -34.36 22.02 -1.99
N PRO A 250 -33.76 20.81 -2.00
CA PRO A 250 -32.79 20.40 -3.02
C PRO A 250 -33.47 19.98 -4.32
N ALA A 251 -32.95 20.48 -5.43
CA ALA A 251 -33.38 20.11 -6.78
C ALA A 251 -32.73 18.80 -7.21
N ASP A 252 -33.59 17.88 -7.54
CA ASP A 252 -33.39 16.64 -8.27
C ASP A 252 -32.88 16.94 -9.70
N LYS A 253 -31.77 16.35 -10.14
CA LYS A 253 -31.35 16.29 -11.54
C LYS A 253 -30.81 14.91 -11.88
N ASN A 254 -31.77 14.00 -12.06
CA ASN A 254 -31.60 12.79 -12.84
C ASN A 254 -31.94 13.14 -14.30
N ALA A 255 -30.97 13.15 -15.20
CA ALA A 255 -31.21 13.17 -16.64
C ALA A 255 -30.10 12.36 -17.33
N PRO A 256 -30.44 11.33 -18.14
CA PRO A 256 -29.50 10.55 -18.89
C PRO A 256 -28.98 11.32 -20.13
N PRO A 257 -27.75 11.01 -20.63
CA PRO A 257 -27.19 11.63 -21.83
C PRO A 257 -27.87 11.11 -23.11
N PRO A 258 -27.89 11.89 -24.20
CA PRO A 258 -28.60 11.56 -25.44
C PRO A 258 -27.88 10.51 -26.27
N GLU A 259 -28.68 9.61 -26.84
CA GLU A 259 -28.30 8.63 -27.86
C GLU A 259 -27.85 9.32 -29.17
N GLU A 260 -26.64 8.99 -29.63
CA GLU A 260 -26.15 9.39 -30.94
C GLU A 260 -26.57 8.35 -31.97
N LYS A 261 -27.46 8.78 -32.86
CA LYS A 261 -28.01 7.98 -33.96
C LYS A 261 -26.95 7.74 -35.04
N SER A 262 -26.71 6.47 -35.34
CA SER A 262 -26.03 6.00 -36.54
C SER A 262 -26.67 6.56 -37.80
N GLY A 263 -25.89 7.28 -38.61
CA GLY A 263 -26.21 7.68 -39.96
C GLY A 263 -25.54 6.74 -40.96
N GLU A 264 -26.34 5.85 -41.51
CA GLU A 264 -26.06 5.05 -42.70
C GLU A 264 -26.10 5.94 -43.94
N LYS A 265 -25.05 5.98 -44.76
CA LYS A 265 -25.15 6.27 -46.20
C LYS A 265 -23.91 5.79 -47.01
N LYS A 266 -24.24 4.86 -47.91
CA LYS A 266 -23.66 4.48 -49.22
C LYS A 266 -22.23 3.96 -49.25
#